data_d4af25769770c817afbba838efb03361
#
_entry.id   d4af25769770c817afbba838efb03361
#
_cell.length_a   1.000
_cell.length_b   1.000
_cell.length_c   1.000
_cell.angle_alpha   90.00
_cell.angle_beta   90.00
_cell.angle_gamma   90.00
#
_symmetry.space_group_name_H-M   'P 1'
#
loop_
_entity.id
_entity.type
_entity.pdbx_description
1 polymer ?
#
loop_
_entity_poly.entity_id
_entity_poly.type
_entity_poly.pdbx_seq_one_letter_code
_entity_poly.pdbx_strand_id
1 'polypeptide(L)'
;MFLSFIPKVGLHQSYTTTCHETNKVTTTIDKNVHDHMTELIDQYFMKHLELSREDAYNLHQDYYRTYGLAIEGLVRHHKIDALEYNRQVDDAVPLEDILSPDPQLRKLLGDIDRSKVKLWLFTNAYVNHGKRVVRLLGVEDMFEGMTFCDYGAERLVCKPYQESFERAMKQAGVRDEKDCYFVGEDLRTKTLALTDDDR
;
A
#
# COMPACT_ATOMS: atom_id res chain seq x y z
N MET A 1 3.01 3.23 -2.80
CA MET A 1 1.56 3.47 -2.55
C MET A 1 0.78 2.80 -3.67
N PHE A 2 -0.20 1.98 -3.37
CA PHE A 2 -0.93 1.22 -4.37
C PHE A 2 -2.32 1.81 -4.58
N LEU A 3 -2.66 2.10 -5.82
CA LEU A 3 -3.96 2.56 -6.26
C LEU A 3 -4.77 1.35 -6.72
N SER A 4 -5.97 1.16 -6.19
CA SER A 4 -6.89 0.12 -6.66
C SER A 4 -8.09 0.76 -7.30
N PHE A 5 -8.46 0.30 -8.49
CA PHE A 5 -9.64 0.73 -9.22
C PHE A 5 -10.70 -0.36 -9.16
N ILE A 6 -11.93 0.01 -8.87
CA ILE A 6 -13.05 -0.91 -8.78
C ILE A 6 -14.19 -0.39 -9.66
N PRO A 7 -14.67 -1.13 -10.68
CA PRO A 7 -15.81 -0.71 -11.48
C PRO A 7 -17.08 -0.66 -10.64
N LYS A 8 -17.91 0.35 -10.87
CA LYS A 8 -19.29 0.37 -10.43
C LYS A 8 -20.08 -0.61 -11.28
N VAL A 9 -20.72 -1.57 -10.63
CA VAL A 9 -21.49 -2.69 -11.20
C VAL A 9 -22.10 -2.44 -12.59
N GLY A 10 -21.75 -3.29 -13.56
CA GLY A 10 -22.59 -3.55 -14.73
C GLY A 10 -22.12 -3.06 -16.08
N LEU A 11 -20.85 -3.19 -16.47
CA LEU A 11 -20.45 -3.06 -17.88
C LEU A 11 -19.35 -4.06 -18.25
N HIS A 12 -19.75 -5.12 -18.94
CA HIS A 12 -18.87 -5.95 -19.73
C HIS A 12 -18.35 -5.16 -20.93
N GLN A 13 -17.21 -4.52 -20.79
CA GLN A 13 -16.40 -4.10 -21.96
C GLN A 13 -14.93 -4.09 -21.57
N SER A 14 -14.18 -4.91 -22.27
CA SER A 14 -12.73 -5.03 -22.18
C SER A 14 -12.05 -3.72 -22.60
N TYR A 15 -11.45 -3.02 -21.64
CA TYR A 15 -10.52 -1.93 -21.91
C TYR A 15 -9.11 -2.41 -21.58
N THR A 16 -8.38 -2.84 -22.60
CA THR A 16 -6.92 -2.97 -22.55
C THR A 16 -6.31 -1.57 -22.68
N THR A 17 -6.11 -0.90 -21.59
CA THR A 17 -5.27 0.30 -21.59
C THR A 17 -3.85 -0.12 -21.29
N THR A 18 -2.99 -0.02 -22.27
CA THR A 18 -1.56 -0.32 -22.22
C THR A 18 -0.89 0.67 -21.27
N CYS A 19 -0.58 0.20 -20.05
CA CYS A 19 0.21 0.94 -19.05
C CYS A 19 1.69 0.99 -19.44
N HIS A 20 2.05 1.63 -20.54
CA HIS A 20 3.47 1.70 -20.97
C HIS A 20 4.18 3.01 -20.61
N GLU A 21 3.48 4.05 -20.14
CA GLU A 21 4.11 5.37 -19.88
C GLU A 21 4.01 5.89 -18.44
N THR A 22 3.26 5.24 -17.54
CA THR A 22 3.14 5.69 -16.14
C THR A 22 4.34 5.36 -15.26
N ASN A 23 5.27 4.54 -15.72
CA ASN A 23 6.45 4.13 -14.95
C ASN A 23 7.51 5.23 -14.75
N LYS A 24 7.39 6.40 -15.37
CA LYS A 24 8.43 7.45 -15.29
C LYS A 24 8.17 8.57 -14.30
N VAL A 25 6.93 8.77 -13.87
CA VAL A 25 6.56 9.92 -13.01
C VAL A 25 6.69 9.59 -11.52
N THR A 26 6.54 8.33 -11.15
CA THR A 26 6.50 7.88 -9.74
C THR A 26 7.89 7.64 -9.13
N THR A 27 8.94 7.48 -9.91
CA THR A 27 10.21 6.87 -9.48
C THR A 27 11.07 7.68 -8.51
N THR A 28 11.03 9.01 -8.53
CA THR A 28 11.91 9.83 -7.67
C THR A 28 11.28 10.10 -6.31
N ILE A 29 9.99 10.42 -6.27
CA ILE A 29 9.25 10.67 -5.02
C ILE A 29 9.10 9.38 -4.22
N ASP A 30 8.71 8.28 -4.86
CA ASP A 30 8.60 6.97 -4.20
C ASP A 30 9.94 6.50 -3.64
N LYS A 31 11.04 6.72 -4.35
CA LYS A 31 12.37 6.34 -3.89
C LYS A 31 12.74 7.08 -2.60
N ASN A 32 12.56 8.39 -2.53
CA ASN A 32 12.90 9.17 -1.35
C ASN A 32 12.08 8.74 -0.11
N VAL A 33 10.77 8.54 -0.26
CA VAL A 33 9.92 8.03 0.84
C VAL A 33 10.35 6.63 1.27
N HIS A 34 10.64 5.76 0.29
CA HIS A 34 11.09 4.39 0.57
C HIS A 34 12.43 4.36 1.31
N ASP A 35 13.40 5.18 0.90
CA ASP A 35 14.73 5.24 1.52
C ASP A 35 14.63 5.72 2.98
N HIS A 36 13.83 6.77 3.26
CA HIS A 36 13.57 7.23 4.62
C HIS A 36 12.84 6.18 5.48
N MET A 37 11.84 5.51 4.91
CA MET A 37 11.11 4.46 5.60
C MET A 37 12.05 3.30 5.96
N THR A 38 12.87 2.83 5.02
CA THR A 38 13.85 1.77 5.23
C THR A 38 14.81 2.12 6.36
N GLU A 39 15.37 3.33 6.36
CA GLU A 39 16.29 3.77 7.40
C GLU A 39 15.63 3.81 8.79
N LEU A 40 14.40 4.30 8.90
CA LEU A 40 13.66 4.32 10.17
C LEU A 40 13.33 2.91 10.66
N ILE A 41 12.98 1.99 9.75
CA ILE A 41 12.74 0.59 10.11
C ILE A 41 14.04 -0.04 10.63
N ASP A 42 15.16 0.12 9.92
CA ASP A 42 16.43 -0.46 10.34
C ASP A 42 16.89 0.10 11.69
N GLN A 43 16.74 1.42 11.91
CA GLN A 43 17.02 2.04 13.21
C GLN A 43 16.12 1.49 14.33
N TYR A 44 14.85 1.24 14.04
CA TYR A 44 13.93 0.64 15.00
C TYR A 44 14.39 -0.78 15.38
N PHE A 45 14.76 -1.62 14.39
CA PHE A 45 15.28 -2.97 14.62
C PHE A 45 16.58 -2.96 15.43
N MET A 46 17.53 -2.09 15.06
CA MET A 46 18.77 -1.93 15.82
C MET A 46 18.51 -1.60 17.28
N LYS A 47 17.63 -0.64 17.54
CA LYS A 47 17.34 -0.14 18.88
C LYS A 47 16.57 -1.15 19.76
N HIS A 48 15.54 -1.77 19.22
CA HIS A 48 14.61 -2.59 19.98
C HIS A 48 15.01 -4.07 20.06
N LEU A 49 15.84 -4.54 19.13
CA LEU A 49 16.35 -5.91 19.09
C LEU A 49 17.85 -6.01 19.37
N GLU A 50 18.51 -4.87 19.68
CA GLU A 50 19.94 -4.79 19.95
C GLU A 50 20.83 -5.40 18.85
N LEU A 51 20.43 -5.18 17.58
CA LEU A 51 21.08 -5.73 16.40
C LEU A 51 22.14 -4.79 15.82
N SER A 52 23.14 -5.37 15.13
CA SER A 52 23.99 -4.60 14.22
C SER A 52 23.16 -4.03 13.05
N ARG A 53 23.67 -3.00 12.36
CA ARG A 53 23.01 -2.44 11.17
C ARG A 53 22.77 -3.51 10.09
N GLU A 54 23.77 -4.37 9.86
CA GLU A 54 23.67 -5.43 8.86
C GLU A 54 22.60 -6.47 9.22
N ASP A 55 22.57 -6.92 10.48
CA ASP A 55 21.56 -7.88 10.95
C ASP A 55 20.17 -7.28 10.96
N ALA A 56 20.04 -6.01 11.35
CA ALA A 56 18.77 -5.28 11.33
C ALA A 56 18.21 -5.19 9.90
N TYR A 57 19.03 -4.77 8.95
CA TYR A 57 18.65 -4.72 7.54
C TYR A 57 18.24 -6.09 6.99
N ASN A 58 19.04 -7.13 7.25
CA ASN A 58 18.74 -8.48 6.78
C ASN A 58 17.43 -9.01 7.37
N LEU A 59 17.21 -8.84 8.67
CA LEU A 59 15.99 -9.27 9.34
C LEU A 59 14.76 -8.48 8.86
N HIS A 60 14.89 -7.17 8.67
CA HIS A 60 13.85 -6.34 8.07
C HIS A 60 13.45 -6.86 6.68
N GLN A 61 14.44 -7.11 5.80
CA GLN A 61 14.18 -7.64 4.46
C GLN A 61 13.55 -9.03 4.49
N ASP A 62 13.97 -9.89 5.42
CA ASP A 62 13.38 -11.22 5.60
C ASP A 62 11.92 -11.15 6.04
N TYR A 63 11.58 -10.27 6.99
CA TYR A 63 10.20 -10.08 7.43
C TYR A 63 9.33 -9.49 6.32
N TYR A 64 9.86 -8.49 5.58
CA TYR A 64 9.14 -7.94 4.45
C TYR A 64 8.87 -9.00 3.36
N ARG A 65 9.84 -9.84 3.04
CA ARG A 65 9.67 -10.93 2.06
C ARG A 65 8.68 -12.00 2.54
N THR A 66 8.74 -12.35 3.81
CA THR A 66 7.95 -13.46 4.37
C THR A 66 6.51 -13.04 4.65
N TYR A 67 6.31 -11.84 5.18
CA TYR A 67 5.01 -11.40 5.69
C TYR A 67 4.38 -10.24 4.92
N GLY A 68 5.10 -9.61 4.00
CA GLY A 68 4.65 -8.42 3.28
C GLY A 68 4.80 -7.11 4.04
N LEU A 69 5.11 -7.18 5.35
CA LEU A 69 5.36 -6.04 6.24
C LEU A 69 6.40 -6.39 7.30
N ALA A 70 7.36 -5.51 7.56
CA ALA A 70 8.35 -5.68 8.61
C ALA A 70 7.72 -5.77 10.00
N ILE A 71 6.74 -4.92 10.29
CA ILE A 71 6.02 -4.91 11.58
C ILE A 71 5.30 -6.23 11.87
N GLU A 72 4.80 -6.93 10.87
CA GLU A 72 4.15 -8.24 11.07
C GLU A 72 5.13 -9.25 11.67
N GLY A 73 6.38 -9.29 11.19
CA GLY A 73 7.43 -10.12 11.76
C GLY A 73 7.79 -9.71 13.20
N LEU A 74 7.87 -8.40 13.47
CA LEU A 74 8.14 -7.89 14.82
C LEU A 74 7.06 -8.28 15.83
N VAL A 75 5.79 -8.14 15.47
CA VAL A 75 4.66 -8.54 16.32
C VAL A 75 4.70 -10.05 16.60
N ARG A 76 4.92 -10.86 15.56
CA ARG A 76 4.92 -12.32 15.70
C ARG A 76 6.07 -12.87 16.54
N HIS A 77 7.26 -12.33 16.36
CA HIS A 77 8.48 -12.93 16.92
C HIS A 77 9.04 -12.19 18.12
N HIS A 78 8.72 -10.90 18.26
CA HIS A 78 9.35 -10.04 19.29
C HIS A 78 8.33 -9.36 20.21
N LYS A 79 7.03 -9.63 20.06
CA LYS A 79 5.96 -9.05 20.88
C LYS A 79 5.98 -7.51 20.90
N ILE A 80 6.36 -6.90 19.80
CA ILE A 80 6.38 -5.46 19.63
C ILE A 80 4.94 -4.93 19.51
N ASP A 81 4.67 -3.79 20.13
CA ASP A 81 3.42 -3.04 19.95
C ASP A 81 3.45 -2.33 18.59
N ALA A 82 2.53 -2.72 17.70
CA ALA A 82 2.48 -2.16 16.35
C ALA A 82 2.13 -0.67 16.33
N LEU A 83 1.35 -0.16 17.28
CA LEU A 83 1.04 1.27 17.35
C LEU A 83 2.23 2.08 17.86
N GLU A 84 3.05 1.51 18.71
CA GLU A 84 4.30 2.14 19.15
C GLU A 84 5.31 2.18 18.00
N TYR A 85 5.44 1.08 17.24
CA TYR A 85 6.22 1.05 16.00
C TYR A 85 5.73 2.12 15.01
N ASN A 86 4.43 2.23 14.78
CA ASN A 86 3.86 3.24 13.89
C ASN A 86 4.31 4.67 14.26
N ARG A 87 4.31 5.01 15.54
CA ARG A 87 4.75 6.35 16.01
C ARG A 87 6.22 6.61 15.72
N GLN A 88 7.08 5.60 15.86
CA GLN A 88 8.53 5.74 15.67
C GLN A 88 8.98 5.57 14.23
N VAL A 89 8.20 4.96 13.38
CA VAL A 89 8.55 4.66 11.99
C VAL A 89 7.61 5.38 11.02
N ASP A 90 6.36 4.94 10.87
CA ASP A 90 5.46 5.46 9.83
C ASP A 90 5.13 6.96 10.02
N ASP A 91 4.84 7.36 11.27
CA ASP A 91 4.54 8.76 11.59
C ASP A 91 5.78 9.66 11.61
N ALA A 92 6.98 9.07 11.80
CA ALA A 92 8.24 9.79 11.83
C ALA A 92 8.81 10.10 10.43
N VAL A 93 8.28 9.50 9.35
CA VAL A 93 8.69 9.85 7.98
C VAL A 93 8.37 11.32 7.71
N PRO A 94 9.36 12.14 7.27
CA PRO A 94 9.17 13.57 7.00
C PRO A 94 8.46 13.79 5.67
N LEU A 95 7.21 13.29 5.54
CA LEU A 95 6.45 13.32 4.30
C LEU A 95 6.22 14.74 3.78
N GLU A 96 6.08 15.71 4.67
CA GLU A 96 5.86 17.12 4.36
C GLU A 96 7.06 17.76 3.62
N ASP A 97 8.27 17.24 3.86
CA ASP A 97 9.50 17.71 3.21
C ASP A 97 9.76 17.00 1.87
N ILE A 98 9.11 15.85 1.65
CA ILE A 98 9.37 14.98 0.49
C ILE A 98 8.25 15.09 -0.55
N LEU A 99 6.99 15.17 -0.10
CA LEU A 99 5.82 15.16 -0.95
C LEU A 99 5.27 16.57 -1.17
N SER A 100 4.82 16.80 -2.38
CA SER A 100 4.07 18.00 -2.77
C SER A 100 2.91 17.62 -3.68
N PRO A 101 1.90 18.48 -3.86
CA PRO A 101 0.81 18.21 -4.78
C PRO A 101 1.31 17.82 -6.17
N ASP A 102 0.78 16.71 -6.70
CA ASP A 102 1.11 16.18 -8.01
C ASP A 102 -0.03 16.43 -9.02
N PRO A 103 0.07 17.49 -9.85
CA PRO A 103 -0.94 17.80 -10.84
C PRO A 103 -1.10 16.75 -11.93
N GLN A 104 -0.04 15.98 -12.24
CA GLN A 104 -0.09 14.93 -13.26
C GLN A 104 -0.86 13.71 -12.73
N LEU A 105 -0.57 13.29 -11.50
CA LEU A 105 -1.34 12.24 -10.82
C LEU A 105 -2.81 12.67 -10.67
N ARG A 106 -3.06 13.91 -10.23
CA ARG A 106 -4.43 14.43 -10.11
C ARG A 106 -5.17 14.43 -11.44
N LYS A 107 -4.49 14.85 -12.53
CA LYS A 107 -5.06 14.80 -13.86
C LYS A 107 -5.37 13.36 -14.28
N LEU A 108 -4.43 12.43 -14.10
CA LEU A 108 -4.61 11.02 -14.44
C LEU A 108 -5.85 10.43 -13.73
N LEU A 109 -5.99 10.68 -12.42
CA LEU A 109 -7.14 10.21 -11.65
C LEU A 109 -8.44 10.91 -12.08
N GLY A 110 -8.37 12.19 -12.47
CA GLY A 110 -9.51 12.97 -12.97
C GLY A 110 -10.00 12.54 -14.35
N ASP A 111 -9.14 11.98 -15.18
CA ASP A 111 -9.49 11.45 -16.52
C ASP A 111 -10.27 10.12 -16.43
N ILE A 112 -10.33 9.49 -15.24
CA ILE A 112 -11.08 8.26 -15.01
C ILE A 112 -12.57 8.57 -14.87
N ASP A 113 -13.41 7.88 -15.64
CA ASP A 113 -14.87 8.03 -15.59
C ASP A 113 -15.43 7.46 -14.26
N ARG A 114 -15.55 8.31 -13.27
CA ARG A 114 -16.04 7.96 -11.93
C ARG A 114 -17.53 7.58 -11.88
N SER A 115 -18.26 7.73 -12.97
CA SER A 115 -19.61 7.18 -13.08
C SER A 115 -19.58 5.65 -13.26
N LYS A 116 -18.47 5.12 -13.81
CA LYS A 116 -18.27 3.70 -14.12
C LYS A 116 -17.32 3.02 -13.15
N VAL A 117 -16.39 3.75 -12.56
CA VAL A 117 -15.30 3.20 -11.74
C VAL A 117 -15.25 3.90 -10.40
N LYS A 118 -15.12 3.11 -9.33
CA LYS A 118 -14.83 3.59 -7.99
C LYS A 118 -13.32 3.57 -7.76
N LEU A 119 -12.75 4.69 -7.33
CA LEU A 119 -11.37 4.75 -6.91
C LEU A 119 -11.27 4.40 -5.43
N TRP A 120 -10.48 3.39 -5.12
CA TRP A 120 -10.26 2.90 -3.77
C TRP A 120 -8.77 2.79 -3.45
N LEU A 121 -8.35 3.32 -2.33
CA LEU A 121 -6.96 3.21 -1.89
C LEU A 121 -6.79 1.91 -1.10
N PHE A 122 -5.76 1.12 -1.46
CA PHE A 122 -5.42 -0.10 -0.74
C PHE A 122 -3.94 -0.12 -0.38
N THR A 123 -3.63 0.04 0.90
CA THR A 123 -2.27 0.20 1.41
C THR A 123 -1.98 -0.75 2.57
N ASN A 124 -0.71 -1.15 2.73
CA ASN A 124 -0.24 -1.84 3.93
C ASN A 124 0.15 -0.87 5.06
N ALA A 125 0.33 0.42 4.74
CA ALA A 125 0.58 1.42 5.76
C ALA A 125 -0.64 1.60 6.69
N TYR A 126 -0.39 2.09 7.91
CA TYR A 126 -1.45 2.47 8.81
C TYR A 126 -2.24 3.69 8.30
N VAL A 127 -3.46 3.86 8.80
CA VAL A 127 -4.41 4.85 8.29
C VAL A 127 -3.87 6.28 8.25
N ASN A 128 -3.12 6.69 9.27
CA ASN A 128 -2.59 8.06 9.36
C ASN A 128 -1.58 8.34 8.25
N HIS A 129 -0.65 7.41 8.02
CA HIS A 129 0.34 7.52 6.94
C HIS A 129 -0.34 7.59 5.57
N GLY A 130 -1.28 6.68 5.29
CA GLY A 130 -2.01 6.68 4.02
C GLY A 130 -2.76 7.99 3.76
N LYS A 131 -3.45 8.54 4.77
CA LYS A 131 -4.14 9.83 4.67
C LYS A 131 -3.18 11.00 4.47
N ARG A 132 -2.05 11.04 5.18
CA ARG A 132 -1.02 12.08 5.00
C ARG A 132 -0.52 12.09 3.56
N VAL A 133 -0.19 10.93 3.00
CA VAL A 133 0.32 10.80 1.64
C VAL A 133 -0.67 11.35 0.62
N VAL A 134 -1.92 10.89 0.60
CA VAL A 134 -2.90 11.34 -0.42
C VAL A 134 -3.26 12.82 -0.28
N ARG A 135 -3.25 13.36 0.95
CA ARG A 135 -3.46 14.78 1.21
C ARG A 135 -2.30 15.63 0.67
N LEU A 136 -1.05 15.25 0.94
CA LEU A 136 0.14 15.97 0.47
C LEU A 136 0.26 15.91 -1.05
N LEU A 137 -0.13 14.81 -1.67
CA LEU A 137 -0.20 14.68 -3.13
C LEU A 137 -1.38 15.45 -3.76
N GLY A 138 -2.31 15.98 -2.95
CA GLY A 138 -3.47 16.74 -3.42
C GLY A 138 -4.52 15.88 -4.13
N VAL A 139 -4.66 14.61 -3.75
CA VAL A 139 -5.56 13.64 -4.40
C VAL A 139 -6.51 12.92 -3.43
N GLU A 140 -6.60 13.37 -2.17
CA GLU A 140 -7.43 12.74 -1.14
C GLU A 140 -8.92 12.67 -1.57
N ASP A 141 -9.43 13.71 -2.19
CA ASP A 141 -10.80 13.82 -2.68
C ASP A 141 -11.13 12.94 -3.90
N MET A 142 -10.10 12.31 -4.48
CA MET A 142 -10.27 11.42 -5.62
C MET A 142 -10.71 10.01 -5.21
N PHE A 143 -10.52 9.61 -3.94
CA PHE A 143 -10.82 8.27 -3.46
C PHE A 143 -12.14 8.25 -2.68
N GLU A 144 -12.95 7.22 -2.92
CA GLU A 144 -14.21 6.98 -2.18
C GLU A 144 -13.97 6.30 -0.84
N GLY A 145 -12.80 5.71 -0.64
CA GLY A 145 -12.40 5.10 0.62
C GLY A 145 -11.01 4.49 0.59
N MET A 146 -10.65 3.89 1.72
CA MET A 146 -9.32 3.31 1.92
C MET A 146 -9.40 2.02 2.73
N THR A 147 -8.70 0.99 2.27
CA THR A 147 -8.35 -0.19 3.06
C THR A 147 -6.88 -0.08 3.45
N PHE A 148 -6.61 -0.26 4.72
CA PHE A 148 -5.26 -0.15 5.31
C PHE A 148 -4.98 -1.33 6.24
N CYS A 149 -3.72 -1.58 6.58
CA CYS A 149 -3.37 -2.51 7.64
C CYS A 149 -3.65 -1.85 8.99
N ASP A 150 -4.58 -2.42 9.76
CA ASP A 150 -4.94 -1.89 11.08
C ASP A 150 -3.94 -2.39 12.13
N TYR A 151 -3.03 -1.52 12.53
CA TYR A 151 -2.02 -1.83 13.55
C TYR A 151 -2.59 -1.93 14.97
N GLY A 152 -3.82 -1.46 15.18
CA GLY A 152 -4.54 -1.63 16.46
C GLY A 152 -5.32 -2.96 16.55
N ALA A 153 -5.38 -3.74 15.47
CA ALA A 153 -6.06 -5.03 15.48
C ALA A 153 -5.24 -6.10 16.21
N GLU A 154 -5.92 -7.09 16.77
CA GLU A 154 -5.30 -8.26 17.41
C GLU A 154 -4.36 -9.02 16.44
N ARG A 155 -4.72 -9.06 15.16
CA ARG A 155 -3.92 -9.66 14.10
C ARG A 155 -3.82 -8.70 12.91
N LEU A 156 -2.61 -8.48 12.45
CA LEU A 156 -2.37 -7.66 11.27
C LEU A 156 -2.85 -8.41 10.01
N VAL A 157 -3.62 -7.71 9.19
CA VAL A 157 -4.12 -8.22 7.89
C VAL A 157 -3.65 -7.28 6.80
N CYS A 158 -2.65 -7.71 6.05
CA CYS A 158 -1.97 -6.91 5.03
C CYS A 158 -1.78 -7.68 3.72
N LYS A 159 -1.43 -7.00 2.64
CA LYS A 159 -0.98 -7.64 1.41
C LYS A 159 0.35 -8.38 1.67
N PRO A 160 0.57 -9.57 1.11
CA PRO A 160 -0.18 -10.22 0.04
C PRO A 160 -1.26 -11.21 0.51
N TYR A 161 -1.63 -11.24 1.78
CA TYR A 161 -2.64 -12.20 2.26
C TYR A 161 -3.99 -11.99 1.61
N GLN A 162 -4.62 -13.06 1.13
CA GLN A 162 -5.91 -13.03 0.45
C GLN A 162 -6.99 -12.31 1.26
N GLU A 163 -7.03 -12.54 2.56
CA GLU A 163 -7.96 -11.88 3.49
C GLU A 163 -7.91 -10.34 3.38
N SER A 164 -6.74 -9.76 3.06
CA SER A 164 -6.62 -8.31 2.89
C SER A 164 -7.34 -7.82 1.63
N PHE A 165 -7.34 -8.61 0.56
CA PHE A 165 -8.06 -8.32 -0.69
C PHE A 165 -9.56 -8.48 -0.49
N GLU A 166 -10.00 -9.56 0.13
CA GLU A 166 -11.41 -9.79 0.47
C GLU A 166 -11.96 -8.65 1.35
N ARG A 167 -11.17 -8.18 2.32
CA ARG A 167 -11.51 -7.02 3.14
C ARG A 167 -11.64 -5.75 2.30
N ALA A 168 -10.72 -5.50 1.38
CA ALA A 168 -10.76 -4.35 0.49
C ALA A 168 -12.02 -4.39 -0.40
N MET A 169 -12.31 -5.52 -1.02
CA MET A 169 -13.52 -5.72 -1.84
C MET A 169 -14.78 -5.49 -1.03
N LYS A 170 -14.88 -6.08 0.17
CA LYS A 170 -16.04 -5.90 1.06
C LYS A 170 -16.25 -4.44 1.45
N GLN A 171 -15.18 -3.72 1.83
CA GLN A 171 -15.25 -2.30 2.20
C GLN A 171 -15.62 -1.42 1.01
N ALA A 172 -15.13 -1.74 -0.17
CA ALA A 172 -15.44 -1.04 -1.40
C ALA A 172 -16.83 -1.41 -1.97
N GLY A 173 -17.52 -2.43 -1.41
CA GLY A 173 -18.83 -2.89 -1.83
C GLY A 173 -18.81 -3.74 -3.10
N VAL A 174 -17.68 -4.39 -3.41
CA VAL A 174 -17.53 -5.29 -4.56
C VAL A 174 -17.79 -6.73 -4.14
N ARG A 175 -18.46 -7.49 -5.01
CA ARG A 175 -18.82 -8.90 -4.76
C ARG A 175 -18.03 -9.89 -5.59
N ASP A 176 -17.57 -9.50 -6.78
CA ASP A 176 -16.83 -10.35 -7.71
C ASP A 176 -15.46 -9.72 -7.95
N GLU A 177 -14.40 -10.51 -7.78
CA GLU A 177 -13.03 -10.08 -8.05
C GLU A 177 -12.78 -9.69 -9.50
N LYS A 178 -13.56 -10.27 -10.44
CA LYS A 178 -13.52 -9.93 -11.87
C LYS A 178 -13.93 -8.49 -12.15
N ASP A 179 -14.63 -7.86 -11.20
CA ASP A 179 -14.99 -6.45 -11.26
C ASP A 179 -13.90 -5.54 -10.68
N CYS A 180 -12.73 -6.08 -10.32
CA CYS A 180 -11.63 -5.34 -9.72
C CYS A 180 -10.47 -5.16 -10.69
N TYR A 181 -9.94 -3.94 -10.74
CA TYR A 181 -8.63 -3.67 -11.34
C TYR A 181 -7.67 -3.25 -10.24
N PHE A 182 -6.55 -3.93 -10.16
CA PHE A 182 -5.50 -3.60 -9.20
C PHE A 182 -4.32 -2.96 -9.94
N VAL A 183 -3.95 -1.75 -9.50
CA VAL A 183 -2.78 -1.03 -10.01
C VAL A 183 -1.79 -0.88 -8.87
N GLY A 184 -0.59 -1.44 -9.01
CA GLY A 184 0.46 -1.39 -7.99
C GLY A 184 1.80 -1.87 -8.51
N GLU A 185 2.86 -1.56 -7.78
CA GLU A 185 4.24 -1.91 -8.17
C GLU A 185 4.66 -3.32 -7.75
N ASP A 186 4.05 -3.89 -6.71
CA ASP A 186 4.47 -5.19 -6.19
C ASP A 186 3.97 -6.33 -7.08
N LEU A 187 4.90 -6.97 -7.77
CA LEU A 187 4.63 -8.12 -8.64
C LEU A 187 4.02 -9.31 -7.87
N ARG A 188 4.32 -9.46 -6.58
CA ARG A 188 3.73 -10.52 -5.74
C ARG A 188 2.22 -10.35 -5.58
N THR A 189 1.74 -9.11 -5.59
CA THR A 189 0.32 -8.79 -5.56
C THR A 189 -0.39 -9.06 -6.89
N LYS A 190 0.34 -9.03 -8.01
CA LYS A 190 -0.23 -9.32 -9.34
C LYS A 190 -0.50 -10.82 -9.54
N THR A 191 0.30 -11.69 -8.92
CA THR A 191 0.17 -13.14 -9.10
C THR A 191 -1.08 -13.71 -8.42
N LEU A 192 -1.53 -13.14 -7.31
CA LEU A 192 -2.75 -13.58 -6.61
C LEU A 192 -4.06 -13.19 -7.34
N ALA A 193 -4.03 -12.13 -8.14
CA ALA A 193 -5.17 -11.69 -8.94
C ALA A 193 -5.32 -12.44 -10.28
N LEU A 194 -4.39 -13.36 -10.61
CA LEU A 194 -4.32 -14.02 -11.93
C LEU A 194 -4.32 -15.56 -11.86
N THR A 195 -4.49 -16.19 -10.69
CA THR A 195 -4.32 -17.65 -10.55
C THR A 195 -5.62 -18.43 -10.46
N ASP A 196 -6.58 -18.23 -11.34
CA ASP A 196 -7.70 -19.18 -11.51
C ASP A 196 -7.94 -19.63 -12.96
N ASP A 197 -6.98 -19.43 -13.88
CA ASP A 197 -7.14 -19.84 -15.28
C ASP A 197 -6.30 -21.09 -15.66
N ASP A 198 -5.71 -21.79 -14.68
CA ASP A 198 -5.00 -23.07 -14.88
C ASP A 198 -5.55 -24.19 -13.96
N ARG A 199 -6.84 -24.52 -14.11
CA ARG A 199 -7.38 -25.83 -13.72
C ARG A 199 -8.42 -26.34 -14.68
#